data_3df1ab507dd15378ce3db363bbeca80c
#
_entry.id   3df1ab507dd15378ce3db363bbeca80c
#
_cell.length_a   1.000
_cell.length_b   1.000
_cell.length_c   1.000
_cell.angle_alpha   90.00
_cell.angle_beta   90.00
_cell.angle_gamma   90.00
#
_symmetry.space_group_name_H-M   'P 1'
#
loop_
_entity.id
_entity.type
_entity.pdbx_description
1 polymer ?
#
loop_
_entity_poly.entity_id
_entity_poly.type
_entity_poly.pdbx_seq_one_letter_code
_entity_poly.pdbx_strand_id
1 'polypeptide(L)'
;MPFIPPETIERARQMDLLTYLQTFEPDELVHIGGNHYCTREHDSLKISNGKWYWFSRGFGGYNALDYLIKVKEVPFMEAVERIAGQAAYLTPTRVDSSKPKREKILLLPKSYRWATKAYNYLRSRGIDGDLIDYCIQTGRLYESLPYHNVVFVGLDRYNKPRYANLRGINSDFVGEATGSDKRFSFNIPAQNSTTLHLFESAIDLLSYATLVKRNGGYWQQDHLVSLAGVYKPKENLQESSLPLTLTRYLSEYPNIKQITLRLDNDKAGGYMAKALVALLSDKYEVSVQPPPCGKDYNDYLCMKLGIPITYRKSKAQER
;
A
#
# COMPACT_ATOMS: atom_id res chain seq x y z
N MET A 1 32.28 21.52 -20.72
CA MET A 1 31.48 21.23 -19.50
C MET A 1 32.36 20.38 -18.59
N PRO A 2 32.47 20.68 -17.30
CA PRO A 2 33.23 19.82 -16.40
C PRO A 2 32.59 18.43 -16.36
N PHE A 3 33.38 17.40 -16.53
CA PHE A 3 32.94 16.01 -16.47
C PHE A 3 32.91 15.56 -15.01
N ILE A 4 31.77 15.18 -14.50
CA ILE A 4 31.65 14.56 -13.16
C ILE A 4 31.67 13.04 -13.33
N PRO A 5 32.58 12.34 -12.63
CA PRO A 5 32.65 10.88 -12.71
C PRO A 5 31.33 10.24 -12.25
N PRO A 6 30.85 9.16 -12.90
CA PRO A 6 29.61 8.46 -12.52
C PRO A 6 29.57 8.03 -11.05
N GLU A 7 30.70 7.65 -10.47
CA GLU A 7 30.83 7.29 -9.06
C GLU A 7 30.52 8.45 -8.09
N THR A 8 30.85 9.68 -8.51
CA THR A 8 30.55 10.89 -7.72
C THR A 8 29.05 11.18 -7.73
N ILE A 9 28.40 10.99 -8.87
CA ILE A 9 26.94 11.11 -9.00
C ILE A 9 26.25 10.07 -8.13
N GLU A 10 26.73 8.82 -8.16
CA GLU A 10 26.14 7.74 -7.37
C GLU A 10 26.30 7.99 -5.87
N ARG A 11 27.45 8.47 -5.41
CA ARG A 11 27.65 8.90 -4.03
C ARG A 11 26.71 10.03 -3.62
N ALA A 12 26.51 11.02 -4.47
CA ALA A 12 25.57 12.12 -4.21
C ALA A 12 24.12 11.62 -4.08
N ARG A 13 23.73 10.60 -4.83
CA ARG A 13 22.41 9.96 -4.74
C ARG A 13 22.20 9.16 -3.45
N GLN A 14 23.26 8.71 -2.80
CA GLN A 14 23.15 7.96 -1.53
C GLN A 14 22.95 8.86 -0.32
N MET A 15 23.17 10.17 -0.43
CA MET A 15 22.92 11.13 0.65
C MET A 15 21.42 11.33 0.86
N ASP A 16 20.87 10.86 1.98
CA ASP A 16 19.48 11.13 2.34
C ASP A 16 19.30 12.58 2.83
N LEU A 17 18.06 13.11 2.67
CA LEU A 17 17.79 14.51 2.99
C LEU A 17 17.92 14.82 4.49
N LEU A 18 17.57 13.90 5.37
CA LEU A 18 17.66 14.13 6.80
C LEU A 18 19.12 14.32 7.23
N THR A 19 20.01 13.41 6.77
CA THR A 19 21.45 13.48 7.02
C THR A 19 22.05 14.76 6.44
N TYR A 20 21.64 15.14 5.21
CA TYR A 20 22.11 16.37 4.58
C TYR A 20 21.72 17.61 5.40
N LEU A 21 20.45 17.77 5.76
CA LEU A 21 19.99 18.93 6.54
C LEU A 21 20.59 18.94 7.95
N GLN A 22 20.68 17.82 8.63
CA GLN A 22 21.30 17.75 9.96
C GLN A 22 22.77 18.20 9.96
N THR A 23 23.46 17.94 8.86
CA THR A 23 24.90 18.19 8.78
C THR A 23 25.22 19.57 8.23
N PHE A 24 24.48 20.03 7.20
CA PHE A 24 24.87 21.19 6.41
C PHE A 24 23.89 22.36 6.51
N GLU A 25 22.63 22.09 6.84
CA GLU A 25 21.58 23.10 6.98
C GLU A 25 20.71 22.81 8.23
N PRO A 26 21.33 22.70 9.44
CA PRO A 26 20.59 22.29 10.64
C PRO A 26 19.47 23.25 11.03
N ASP A 27 19.62 24.53 10.71
CA ASP A 27 18.59 25.55 10.99
C ASP A 27 17.34 25.39 10.14
N GLU A 28 17.45 24.70 9.00
CA GLU A 28 16.31 24.41 8.11
C GLU A 28 15.48 23.23 8.63
N LEU A 29 16.02 22.40 9.51
CA LEU A 29 15.37 21.19 9.98
C LEU A 29 14.53 21.43 11.24
N VAL A 30 13.24 21.15 11.17
CA VAL A 30 12.29 21.24 12.28
C VAL A 30 11.77 19.85 12.64
N HIS A 31 11.98 19.45 13.90
CA HIS A 31 11.44 18.17 14.41
C HIS A 31 9.96 18.30 14.75
N ILE A 32 9.12 17.40 14.22
CA ILE A 32 7.67 17.43 14.46
C ILE A 32 7.24 16.40 15.50
N GLY A 33 7.95 15.28 15.59
CA GLY A 33 7.70 14.21 16.55
C GLY A 33 8.11 12.83 16.03
N GLY A 34 8.59 11.97 16.91
CA GLY A 34 9.10 10.65 16.51
C GLY A 34 10.24 10.75 15.50
N ASN A 35 10.10 10.12 14.34
CA ASN A 35 11.07 10.19 13.25
C ASN A 35 10.58 11.06 12.08
N HIS A 36 9.76 12.07 12.37
CA HIS A 36 9.19 12.98 11.40
C HIS A 36 9.75 14.40 11.56
N TYR A 37 10.16 14.99 10.46
CA TYR A 37 10.70 16.32 10.37
C TYR A 37 10.01 17.10 9.25
N CYS A 38 10.16 18.43 9.25
CA CYS A 38 9.84 19.28 8.10
C CYS A 38 10.96 20.31 7.91
N THR A 39 10.92 20.99 6.76
CA THR A 39 11.80 22.15 6.58
C THR A 39 11.16 23.39 7.19
N ARG A 40 11.99 24.32 7.68
CA ARG A 40 11.53 25.59 8.25
C ARG A 40 10.87 26.47 7.19
N GLU A 41 11.45 26.53 6.02
CA GLU A 41 10.96 27.32 4.90
C GLU A 41 9.64 26.75 4.34
N HIS A 42 9.45 25.41 4.39
CA HIS A 42 8.29 24.74 3.85
C HIS A 42 7.75 23.71 4.86
N ASP A 43 6.86 24.15 5.74
CA ASP A 43 6.26 23.29 6.78
C ASP A 43 5.48 22.10 6.25
N SER A 44 4.96 22.19 5.02
CA SER A 44 4.28 21.11 4.29
C SER A 44 5.23 20.12 3.60
N LEU A 45 6.56 20.39 3.58
CA LEU A 45 7.56 19.43 3.13
C LEU A 45 7.94 18.53 4.32
N LYS A 46 7.46 17.29 4.30
CA LYS A 46 7.69 16.32 5.37
C LYS A 46 8.82 15.37 5.02
N ILE A 47 9.66 15.07 6.01
CA ILE A 47 10.80 14.16 5.92
C ILE A 47 10.56 13.01 6.88
N SER A 48 10.69 11.78 6.39
CA SER A 48 10.59 10.57 7.20
C SER A 48 11.45 9.45 6.60
N ASN A 49 12.26 8.80 7.42
CA ASN A 49 13.15 7.72 7.00
C ASN A 49 14.06 8.11 5.81
N GLY A 50 14.59 9.32 5.80
CA GLY A 50 15.49 9.82 4.75
C GLY A 50 14.80 10.21 3.43
N LYS A 51 13.51 9.93 3.29
CA LYS A 51 12.68 10.34 2.14
C LYS A 51 11.90 11.60 2.50
N TRP A 52 11.49 12.34 1.47
CA TRP A 52 10.72 13.54 1.69
C TRP A 52 9.57 13.68 0.69
N TYR A 53 8.52 14.40 1.09
CA TYR A 53 7.38 14.71 0.25
C TYR A 53 6.83 16.10 0.58
N TRP A 54 6.62 16.91 -0.46
CA TRP A 54 6.09 18.26 -0.34
C TRP A 54 4.58 18.24 -0.63
N PHE A 55 3.78 18.16 0.43
CA PHE A 55 2.33 17.94 0.33
C PHE A 55 1.61 19.07 -0.42
N SER A 56 1.99 20.33 -0.22
CA SER A 56 1.34 21.46 -0.91
C SER A 56 1.68 21.54 -2.40
N ARG A 57 2.76 20.91 -2.84
CA ARG A 57 3.21 20.89 -4.25
C ARG A 57 3.00 19.56 -4.94
N GLY A 58 2.68 18.49 -4.19
CA GLY A 58 2.35 17.18 -4.75
C GLY A 58 3.52 16.37 -5.31
N PHE A 59 4.77 16.66 -4.92
CA PHE A 59 5.94 15.90 -5.36
C PHE A 59 6.92 15.63 -4.20
N GLY A 60 7.88 14.74 -4.42
CA GLY A 60 8.86 14.37 -3.42
C GLY A 60 10.12 13.74 -4.00
N GLY A 61 10.96 13.21 -3.13
CA GLY A 61 12.22 12.59 -3.51
C GLY A 61 12.75 11.60 -2.46
N TYR A 62 13.84 10.94 -2.84
CA TYR A 62 14.42 9.86 -2.04
C TYR A 62 15.75 10.24 -1.37
N ASN A 63 16.34 11.39 -1.76
CA ASN A 63 17.66 11.81 -1.34
C ASN A 63 17.81 13.34 -1.33
N ALA A 64 18.96 13.83 -0.89
CA ALA A 64 19.29 15.24 -0.86
C ALA A 64 19.44 15.84 -2.27
N LEU A 65 19.93 15.06 -3.24
CA LEU A 65 20.09 15.51 -4.61
C LEU A 65 18.76 15.91 -5.24
N ASP A 66 17.72 15.07 -5.03
CA ASP A 66 16.36 15.38 -5.45
C ASP A 66 15.84 16.68 -4.82
N TYR A 67 16.15 16.93 -3.54
CA TYR A 67 15.73 18.13 -2.82
C TYR A 67 16.41 19.38 -3.38
N LEU A 68 17.73 19.34 -3.56
CA LEU A 68 18.47 20.48 -4.11
C LEU A 68 17.98 20.86 -5.51
N ILE A 69 17.70 19.87 -6.37
CA ILE A 69 17.25 20.12 -7.73
C ILE A 69 15.77 20.58 -7.76
N LYS A 70 14.87 19.89 -7.06
CA LYS A 70 13.42 20.08 -7.20
C LYS A 70 12.85 21.18 -6.29
N VAL A 71 13.49 21.42 -5.14
CA VAL A 71 12.99 22.38 -4.14
C VAL A 71 13.85 23.65 -4.12
N LYS A 72 15.17 23.49 -4.11
CA LYS A 72 16.11 24.63 -4.11
C LYS A 72 16.49 25.08 -5.53
N GLU A 73 15.98 24.41 -6.56
CA GLU A 73 16.20 24.72 -7.99
C GLU A 73 17.66 24.83 -8.40
N VAL A 74 18.54 24.11 -7.67
CA VAL A 74 19.98 24.07 -7.97
C VAL A 74 20.21 23.23 -9.21
N PRO A 75 21.02 23.70 -10.21
CA PRO A 75 21.38 22.92 -11.38
C PRO A 75 22.01 21.57 -10.99
N PHE A 76 21.71 20.51 -11.75
CA PHE A 76 22.15 19.14 -11.45
C PHE A 76 23.64 19.02 -11.12
N MET A 77 24.50 19.63 -11.98
CA MET A 77 25.95 19.57 -11.81
C MET A 77 26.41 20.23 -10.50
N GLU A 78 25.87 21.40 -10.20
CA GLU A 78 26.17 22.15 -8.98
C GLU A 78 25.66 21.41 -7.74
N ALA A 79 24.47 20.80 -7.80
CA ALA A 79 23.92 20.00 -6.70
C ALA A 79 24.79 18.77 -6.40
N VAL A 80 25.29 18.09 -7.44
CA VAL A 80 26.23 16.97 -7.27
C VAL A 80 27.55 17.44 -6.65
N GLU A 81 28.13 18.54 -7.14
CA GLU A 81 29.38 19.11 -6.62
C GLU A 81 29.20 19.56 -5.15
N ARG A 82 28.08 20.19 -4.82
CA ARG A 82 27.76 20.63 -3.46
C ARG A 82 27.74 19.46 -2.49
N ILE A 83 27.04 18.37 -2.84
CA ILE A 83 26.98 17.16 -2.01
C ILE A 83 28.34 16.46 -1.96
N ALA A 84 29.00 16.29 -3.09
CA ALA A 84 30.28 15.59 -3.17
C ALA A 84 31.42 16.35 -2.48
N GLY A 85 31.47 17.68 -2.63
CA GLY A 85 32.43 18.54 -1.93
C GLY A 85 32.25 18.52 -0.42
N GLN A 86 31.03 18.47 0.05
CA GLN A 86 30.67 18.38 1.47
C GLN A 86 30.87 16.97 2.03
N ALA A 87 30.64 15.93 1.22
CA ALA A 87 30.85 14.53 1.61
C ALA A 87 32.34 14.20 1.84
N ALA A 88 33.25 14.97 1.30
CA ALA A 88 34.70 14.81 1.54
C ALA A 88 35.11 15.10 2.99
N TYR A 89 34.28 15.82 3.74
CA TYR A 89 34.49 16.11 5.18
C TYR A 89 33.82 15.10 6.12
N LEU A 90 32.99 14.22 5.56
CA LEU A 90 32.35 13.14 6.33
C LEU A 90 33.17 11.88 6.12
N THR A 91 33.85 11.41 7.15
CA THR A 91 34.22 9.99 7.20
C THR A 91 32.94 9.22 7.00
N PRO A 92 32.84 8.31 6.01
CA PRO A 92 31.65 7.55 5.81
C PRO A 92 31.42 6.76 7.10
N THR A 93 30.46 7.21 7.91
CA THR A 93 29.88 6.35 8.93
C THR A 93 29.22 5.27 8.10
N ARG A 94 29.97 4.20 7.89
CA ARG A 94 29.47 2.96 7.27
C ARG A 94 28.24 2.64 8.08
N VAL A 95 27.06 2.98 7.54
CA VAL A 95 25.80 2.44 8.07
C VAL A 95 25.92 0.97 7.79
N ASP A 96 26.34 0.27 8.83
CA ASP A 96 26.50 -1.16 8.83
C ASP A 96 25.14 -1.74 8.46
N SER A 97 24.98 -2.14 7.20
CA SER A 97 23.77 -2.79 6.69
C SER A 97 23.53 -4.15 7.36
N SER A 98 24.43 -4.52 8.29
CA SER A 98 24.37 -5.72 9.11
C SER A 98 23.60 -5.55 10.43
N LYS A 99 23.08 -4.34 10.74
CA LYS A 99 22.11 -4.27 11.84
C LYS A 99 20.91 -5.10 11.45
N PRO A 100 20.57 -6.16 12.22
CA PRO A 100 19.39 -6.96 11.95
C PRO A 100 18.22 -5.97 11.82
N LYS A 101 17.50 -6.02 10.69
CA LYS A 101 16.28 -5.21 10.50
C LYS A 101 15.44 -5.50 11.73
N ARG A 102 15.34 -4.54 12.65
CA ARG A 102 14.47 -4.67 13.83
C ARG A 102 13.10 -5.07 13.28
N GLU A 103 12.59 -6.20 13.72
CA GLU A 103 11.26 -6.63 13.32
C GLU A 103 10.31 -5.48 13.59
N LYS A 104 9.63 -5.04 12.54
CA LYS A 104 8.65 -3.97 12.67
C LYS A 104 7.53 -4.49 13.57
N ILE A 105 7.38 -3.90 14.73
CA ILE A 105 6.28 -4.24 15.63
C ILE A 105 5.01 -3.61 15.07
N LEU A 106 4.03 -4.44 14.76
CA LEU A 106 2.71 -3.98 14.33
C LEU A 106 1.98 -3.32 15.52
N LEU A 107 1.70 -2.03 15.38
CA LEU A 107 0.95 -1.25 16.37
C LEU A 107 -0.52 -1.15 15.91
N LEU A 108 -1.32 -2.10 16.32
CA LEU A 108 -2.76 -2.10 16.02
C LEU A 108 -3.48 -0.98 16.79
N PRO A 109 -4.38 -0.22 16.14
CA PRO A 109 -5.28 0.69 16.83
C PRO A 109 -6.09 -0.06 17.87
N LYS A 110 -6.33 0.61 19.01
CA LYS A 110 -7.17 0.05 20.09
C LYS A 110 -8.54 -0.32 19.53
N SER A 111 -8.99 -1.54 19.82
CA SER A 111 -10.30 -2.02 19.39
C SER A 111 -11.42 -1.40 20.23
N TYR A 112 -12.53 -1.05 19.58
CA TYR A 112 -13.79 -0.76 20.23
C TYR A 112 -14.50 -2.08 20.55
N ARG A 113 -15.20 -2.15 21.70
CA ARG A 113 -15.84 -3.38 22.17
C ARG A 113 -16.87 -3.94 21.19
N TRP A 114 -17.63 -3.03 20.55
CA TRP A 114 -18.70 -3.38 19.62
C TRP A 114 -18.36 -2.86 18.23
N ALA A 115 -18.29 -3.70 17.24
CA ALA A 115 -17.98 -3.27 15.85
C ALA A 115 -19.21 -2.66 15.13
N THR A 116 -20.13 -2.00 15.85
CA THR A 116 -21.45 -1.60 15.34
C THR A 116 -21.37 -0.63 14.17
N LYS A 117 -20.54 0.40 14.27
CA LYS A 117 -20.39 1.37 13.18
C LYS A 117 -19.71 0.76 11.97
N ALA A 118 -18.67 -0.06 12.19
CA ALA A 118 -18.00 -0.79 11.15
C ALA A 118 -18.93 -1.79 10.45
N TYR A 119 -19.71 -2.54 11.21
CA TYR A 119 -20.74 -3.46 10.72
C TYR A 119 -21.76 -2.72 9.84
N ASN A 120 -22.39 -1.65 10.37
CA ASN A 120 -23.39 -0.88 9.64
C ASN A 120 -22.83 -0.23 8.37
N TYR A 121 -21.59 0.26 8.41
CA TYR A 121 -20.91 0.79 7.24
C TYR A 121 -20.75 -0.27 6.15
N LEU A 122 -20.29 -1.48 6.49
CA LEU A 122 -20.13 -2.55 5.52
C LEU A 122 -21.48 -3.06 5.00
N ARG A 123 -22.49 -3.13 5.85
CA ARG A 123 -23.89 -3.42 5.44
C ARG A 123 -24.42 -2.39 4.46
N SER A 124 -24.20 -1.10 4.71
CA SER A 124 -24.62 -0.03 3.79
C SER A 124 -23.92 -0.10 2.42
N ARG A 125 -22.79 -0.80 2.33
CA ARG A 125 -22.08 -1.12 1.09
C ARG A 125 -22.53 -2.46 0.48
N GLY A 126 -23.61 -3.06 0.99
CA GLY A 126 -24.19 -4.29 0.47
C GLY A 126 -23.51 -5.58 0.94
N ILE A 127 -22.46 -5.53 1.74
CA ILE A 127 -21.75 -6.73 2.22
C ILE A 127 -22.65 -7.54 3.14
N ASP A 128 -22.69 -8.85 2.94
CA ASP A 128 -23.53 -9.78 3.69
C ASP A 128 -23.13 -9.84 5.17
N GLY A 129 -24.14 -9.93 6.07
CA GLY A 129 -23.92 -9.93 7.51
C GLY A 129 -23.07 -11.09 8.00
N ASP A 130 -23.32 -12.30 7.51
CA ASP A 130 -22.58 -13.49 7.97
C ASP A 130 -21.09 -13.41 7.62
N LEU A 131 -20.74 -12.74 6.49
CA LEU A 131 -19.35 -12.51 6.13
C LEU A 131 -18.67 -11.51 7.07
N ILE A 132 -19.40 -10.45 7.45
CA ILE A 132 -18.91 -9.46 8.42
C ILE A 132 -18.71 -10.14 9.78
N ASP A 133 -19.69 -10.90 10.25
CA ASP A 133 -19.62 -11.62 11.51
C ASP A 133 -18.47 -12.63 11.53
N TYR A 134 -18.28 -13.38 10.45
CA TYR A 134 -17.13 -14.27 10.29
C TYR A 134 -15.80 -13.51 10.44
N CYS A 135 -15.66 -12.37 9.77
CA CYS A 135 -14.43 -11.58 9.85
C CYS A 135 -14.19 -11.01 11.25
N ILE A 136 -15.24 -10.61 11.96
CA ILE A 136 -15.14 -10.15 13.35
C ILE A 136 -14.75 -11.30 14.28
N GLN A 137 -15.42 -12.44 14.19
CA GLN A 137 -15.17 -13.62 15.03
C GLN A 137 -13.77 -14.21 14.82
N THR A 138 -13.25 -14.15 13.60
CA THR A 138 -11.90 -14.63 13.26
C THR A 138 -10.81 -13.58 13.46
N GLY A 139 -11.13 -12.41 14.01
CA GLY A 139 -10.16 -11.34 14.25
C GLY A 139 -9.63 -10.64 12.99
N ARG A 140 -10.28 -10.86 11.84
CA ARG A 140 -9.93 -10.23 10.56
C ARG A 140 -10.51 -8.83 10.40
N LEU A 141 -11.48 -8.47 11.23
CA LEU A 141 -12.15 -7.19 11.18
C LEU A 141 -12.53 -6.71 12.56
N TYR A 142 -12.32 -5.44 12.84
CA TYR A 142 -12.81 -4.77 14.04
C TYR A 142 -13.01 -3.27 13.82
N GLU A 143 -13.65 -2.60 14.77
CA GLU A 143 -13.80 -1.15 14.81
C GLU A 143 -12.73 -0.55 15.74
N SER A 144 -12.02 0.49 15.29
CA SER A 144 -10.95 1.12 16.06
C SER A 144 -11.42 2.28 16.92
N LEU A 145 -10.66 2.59 17.98
CA LEU A 145 -10.73 3.83 18.74
C LEU A 145 -9.55 4.74 18.40
N PRO A 146 -9.66 6.07 18.53
CA PRO A 146 -10.87 6.83 18.89
C PRO A 146 -11.77 7.15 17.68
N TYR A 147 -11.32 6.92 16.44
CA TYR A 147 -11.96 7.41 15.22
C TYR A 147 -13.03 6.47 14.62
N HIS A 148 -13.26 5.32 15.22
CA HIS A 148 -14.24 4.33 14.75
C HIS A 148 -14.01 3.87 13.29
N ASN A 149 -12.78 3.79 12.84
CA ASN A 149 -12.47 3.26 11.51
C ASN A 149 -12.75 1.76 11.43
N VAL A 150 -13.11 1.26 10.26
CA VAL A 150 -13.04 -0.16 9.96
C VAL A 150 -11.58 -0.56 9.84
N VAL A 151 -11.16 -1.59 10.57
CA VAL A 151 -9.81 -2.14 10.50
C VAL A 151 -9.88 -3.54 9.88
N PHE A 152 -9.24 -3.70 8.73
CA PHE A 152 -9.07 -4.99 8.06
C PHE A 152 -7.70 -5.55 8.41
N VAL A 153 -7.68 -6.68 9.08
CA VAL A 153 -6.46 -7.30 9.61
C VAL A 153 -5.99 -8.41 8.69
N GLY A 154 -4.73 -8.34 8.30
CA GLY A 154 -4.04 -9.43 7.62
C GLY A 154 -3.35 -10.33 8.63
N LEU A 155 -3.72 -11.61 8.62
CA LEU A 155 -3.21 -12.64 9.53
C LEU A 155 -2.18 -13.52 8.82
N ASP A 156 -1.21 -14.04 9.58
CA ASP A 156 -0.37 -15.14 9.12
C ASP A 156 -1.05 -16.51 9.34
N ARG A 157 -0.41 -17.60 8.91
CA ARG A 157 -0.95 -18.97 9.04
C ARG A 157 -1.19 -19.42 10.48
N TYR A 158 -0.65 -18.69 11.45
CA TYR A 158 -0.85 -18.96 12.89
C TYR A 158 -1.92 -18.03 13.49
N ASN A 159 -2.70 -17.34 12.65
CA ASN A 159 -3.68 -16.33 13.04
C ASN A 159 -3.09 -15.13 13.81
N LYS A 160 -1.79 -14.88 13.67
CA LYS A 160 -1.15 -13.70 14.27
C LYS A 160 -1.31 -12.49 13.36
N PRO A 161 -1.77 -11.33 13.87
CA PRO A 161 -1.86 -10.09 13.09
C PRO A 161 -0.47 -9.63 12.63
N ARG A 162 -0.36 -9.33 11.33
CA ARG A 162 0.89 -8.84 10.70
C ARG A 162 0.68 -7.57 9.90
N TYR A 163 -0.55 -7.27 9.54
CA TYR A 163 -0.94 -6.13 8.72
C TYR A 163 -2.31 -5.61 9.16
N ALA A 164 -2.53 -4.31 9.05
CA ALA A 164 -3.85 -3.76 9.19
C ALA A 164 -4.05 -2.56 8.26
N ASN A 165 -5.15 -2.59 7.49
CA ASN A 165 -5.64 -1.48 6.70
C ASN A 165 -6.81 -0.82 7.43
N LEU A 166 -6.81 0.52 7.49
CA LEU A 166 -7.83 1.32 8.14
C LEU A 166 -8.67 2.05 7.09
N ARG A 167 -9.98 1.97 7.25
CA ARG A 167 -10.94 2.68 6.39
C ARG A 167 -11.84 3.56 7.23
N GLY A 168 -11.83 4.87 6.95
CA GLY A 168 -12.75 5.83 7.57
C GLY A 168 -14.20 5.56 7.18
N ILE A 169 -15.12 5.61 8.15
CA ILE A 169 -16.55 5.35 7.92
C ILE A 169 -17.23 6.56 7.27
N ASN A 170 -16.97 7.76 7.80
CA ASN A 170 -17.58 9.01 7.33
C ASN A 170 -16.51 9.98 6.76
N SER A 171 -15.43 9.43 6.25
CA SER A 171 -14.32 10.21 5.71
C SER A 171 -13.64 9.48 4.56
N ASP A 172 -12.81 10.20 3.79
CA ASP A 172 -11.99 9.62 2.73
C ASP A 172 -10.70 8.97 3.26
N PHE A 173 -10.57 8.85 4.58
CA PHE A 173 -9.38 8.29 5.20
C PHE A 173 -9.17 6.84 4.80
N VAL A 174 -7.99 6.56 4.26
CA VAL A 174 -7.44 5.24 4.02
C VAL A 174 -6.02 5.24 4.53
N GLY A 175 -5.65 4.27 5.36
CA GLY A 175 -4.33 4.20 5.94
C GLY A 175 -3.93 2.80 6.33
N GLU A 176 -2.68 2.65 6.78
CA GLU A 176 -2.16 1.40 7.31
C GLU A 176 -1.69 1.61 8.74
N ALA A 177 -1.85 0.61 9.58
CA ALA A 177 -1.32 0.66 10.94
C ALA A 177 0.23 0.68 10.92
N THR A 178 0.83 1.42 11.84
CA THR A 178 2.29 1.50 11.97
C THR A 178 2.88 0.09 12.16
N GLY A 179 3.94 -0.21 11.43
CA GLY A 179 4.59 -1.52 11.48
C GLY A 179 3.90 -2.62 10.68
N SER A 180 2.86 -2.29 9.90
CA SER A 180 2.23 -3.23 8.97
C SER A 180 3.21 -3.84 7.99
N ASP A 181 3.11 -5.14 7.82
CA ASP A 181 3.89 -5.91 6.86
C ASP A 181 3.00 -6.25 5.65
N LYS A 182 3.24 -5.58 4.53
CA LYS A 182 2.44 -5.74 3.29
C LYS A 182 2.48 -7.15 2.69
N ARG A 183 3.36 -8.02 3.17
CA ARG A 183 3.33 -9.44 2.79
C ARG A 183 2.07 -10.16 3.29
N PHE A 184 1.35 -9.59 4.27
CA PHE A 184 0.22 -10.21 4.96
C PHE A 184 -1.06 -9.38 4.82
N SER A 185 -1.42 -8.95 3.64
CA SER A 185 -2.67 -8.21 3.45
C SER A 185 -3.90 -9.01 3.87
N PHE A 186 -5.07 -8.34 3.89
CA PHE A 186 -6.33 -8.99 4.24
C PHE A 186 -6.61 -10.17 3.32
N ASN A 187 -6.89 -11.33 3.91
CA ASN A 187 -7.11 -12.57 3.19
C ASN A 187 -8.08 -13.51 3.91
N ILE A 188 -8.72 -14.38 3.14
CA ILE A 188 -9.53 -15.50 3.62
C ILE A 188 -9.01 -16.75 2.92
N PRO A 189 -8.20 -17.57 3.61
CA PRO A 189 -7.64 -18.78 3.02
C PRO A 189 -8.71 -19.87 2.95
N ALA A 190 -8.64 -20.68 1.90
CA ALA A 190 -9.39 -21.95 1.78
C ALA A 190 -8.55 -23.12 2.32
N GLN A 191 -9.22 -24.20 2.72
CA GLN A 191 -8.51 -25.38 3.26
C GLN A 191 -7.90 -26.26 2.15
N ASN A 192 -8.66 -26.52 1.07
CA ASN A 192 -8.28 -27.50 0.06
C ASN A 192 -8.48 -26.99 -1.39
N SER A 193 -8.40 -25.69 -1.62
CA SER A 193 -8.54 -25.13 -2.95
C SER A 193 -7.19 -25.03 -3.67
N THR A 194 -7.26 -25.16 -4.99
CA THR A 194 -6.16 -24.84 -5.91
C THR A 194 -6.37 -23.51 -6.62
N THR A 195 -7.43 -22.78 -6.29
CA THR A 195 -7.83 -21.52 -6.93
C THR A 195 -7.64 -20.34 -5.98
N LEU A 196 -7.06 -19.29 -6.49
CA LEU A 196 -6.84 -18.00 -5.81
C LEU A 196 -7.54 -16.88 -6.56
N HIS A 197 -8.34 -16.09 -5.86
CA HIS A 197 -8.90 -14.84 -6.37
C HIS A 197 -8.17 -13.64 -5.76
N LEU A 198 -7.71 -12.72 -6.60
CA LEU A 198 -7.00 -11.51 -6.20
C LEU A 198 -7.86 -10.26 -6.40
N PHE A 199 -7.87 -9.40 -5.39
CA PHE A 199 -8.63 -8.15 -5.33
C PHE A 199 -7.71 -6.98 -4.97
N GLU A 200 -8.09 -5.75 -5.32
CA GLU A 200 -7.31 -4.57 -4.91
C GLU A 200 -7.52 -4.24 -3.43
N SER A 201 -8.76 -4.39 -2.94
CA SER A 201 -9.11 -4.05 -1.55
C SER A 201 -9.86 -5.17 -0.82
N ALA A 202 -9.89 -5.06 0.52
CA ALA A 202 -10.68 -5.95 1.36
C ALA A 202 -12.20 -5.81 1.11
N ILE A 203 -12.66 -4.60 0.75
CA ILE A 203 -14.08 -4.36 0.47
C ILE A 203 -14.49 -5.06 -0.83
N ASP A 204 -13.65 -5.05 -1.87
CA ASP A 204 -13.93 -5.76 -3.12
C ASP A 204 -13.95 -7.27 -2.93
N LEU A 205 -13.02 -7.79 -2.13
CA LEU A 205 -12.99 -9.18 -1.73
C LEU A 205 -14.29 -9.60 -1.03
N LEU A 206 -14.74 -8.84 -0.04
CA LEU A 206 -15.99 -9.12 0.69
C LEU A 206 -17.22 -8.94 -0.19
N SER A 207 -17.19 -8.00 -1.13
CA SER A 207 -18.26 -7.79 -2.11
C SER A 207 -18.40 -8.98 -3.06
N TYR A 208 -17.27 -9.50 -3.57
CA TYR A 208 -17.27 -10.72 -4.37
C TYR A 208 -17.77 -11.92 -3.57
N ALA A 209 -17.29 -12.13 -2.35
CA ALA A 209 -17.74 -13.21 -1.48
C ALA A 209 -19.26 -13.12 -1.22
N THR A 210 -19.81 -11.91 -1.05
CA THR A 210 -21.25 -11.66 -0.96
C THR A 210 -21.98 -12.08 -2.22
N LEU A 211 -21.48 -11.72 -3.40
CA LEU A 211 -22.07 -12.13 -4.69
C LEU A 211 -22.08 -13.64 -4.87
N VAL A 212 -20.99 -14.33 -4.52
CA VAL A 212 -20.92 -15.80 -4.54
C VAL A 212 -21.99 -16.41 -3.66
N LYS A 213 -22.11 -15.96 -2.39
CA LYS A 213 -23.12 -16.45 -1.46
C LYS A 213 -24.54 -16.22 -1.97
N ARG A 214 -24.83 -15.04 -2.49
CA ARG A 214 -26.15 -14.69 -3.04
C ARG A 214 -26.55 -15.52 -4.24
N ASN A 215 -25.57 -15.99 -5.01
CA ASN A 215 -25.80 -16.90 -6.15
C ASN A 215 -25.83 -18.39 -5.72
N GLY A 216 -25.92 -18.68 -4.43
CA GLY A 216 -25.97 -20.04 -3.90
C GLY A 216 -24.62 -20.75 -3.81
N GLY A 217 -23.52 -20.07 -4.06
CA GLY A 217 -22.17 -20.62 -3.97
C GLY A 217 -21.61 -20.59 -2.53
N TYR A 218 -20.57 -21.38 -2.31
CA TYR A 218 -19.85 -21.39 -1.04
C TYR A 218 -18.62 -20.46 -1.13
N TRP A 219 -18.74 -19.29 -0.51
CA TRP A 219 -17.76 -18.20 -0.62
C TRP A 219 -16.38 -18.50 -0.01
N GLN A 220 -16.29 -19.52 0.85
CA GLN A 220 -14.99 -20.01 1.41
C GLN A 220 -14.39 -21.15 0.60
N GLN A 221 -14.95 -21.45 -0.57
CA GLN A 221 -14.45 -22.54 -1.43
C GLN A 221 -13.02 -22.27 -1.90
N ASP A 222 -12.73 -21.03 -2.28
CA ASP A 222 -11.46 -20.63 -2.87
C ASP A 222 -10.70 -19.61 -2.00
N HIS A 223 -9.39 -19.52 -2.23
CA HIS A 223 -8.56 -18.52 -1.57
C HIS A 223 -8.92 -17.12 -2.04
N LEU A 224 -9.18 -16.20 -1.12
CA LEU A 224 -9.47 -14.79 -1.41
C LEU A 224 -8.38 -13.91 -0.79
N VAL A 225 -7.72 -13.06 -1.59
CA VAL A 225 -6.62 -12.21 -1.14
C VAL A 225 -6.75 -10.81 -1.70
N SER A 226 -6.65 -9.78 -0.85
CA SER A 226 -6.48 -8.40 -1.30
C SER A 226 -5.00 -8.05 -1.44
N LEU A 227 -4.67 -7.17 -2.38
CA LEU A 227 -3.29 -6.77 -2.63
C LEU A 227 -2.82 -5.56 -1.78
N ALA A 228 -3.70 -5.05 -0.92
CA ALA A 228 -3.46 -3.83 -0.13
C ALA A 228 -3.10 -2.60 -0.99
N GLY A 229 -3.79 -2.46 -2.11
CA GLY A 229 -3.62 -1.39 -3.09
C GLY A 229 -2.84 -1.80 -4.33
N VAL A 230 -2.94 -0.96 -5.36
CA VAL A 230 -2.27 -1.16 -6.65
C VAL A 230 -0.81 -0.78 -6.52
N TYR A 231 0.11 -1.65 -6.96
CA TYR A 231 1.47 -1.22 -7.24
C TYR A 231 1.57 -0.76 -8.71
N LYS A 232 2.45 0.18 -8.98
CA LYS A 232 2.68 0.66 -10.34
C LYS A 232 3.71 -0.25 -11.02
N PRO A 233 3.32 -1.08 -12.00
CA PRO A 233 4.27 -1.90 -12.75
C PRO A 233 5.30 -1.03 -13.49
N LYS A 234 6.46 -1.61 -13.83
CA LYS A 234 7.44 -0.97 -14.69
C LYS A 234 6.93 -0.91 -16.14
N GLU A 235 7.50 -0.02 -16.97
CA GLU A 235 7.17 0.06 -18.40
C GLU A 235 7.41 -1.28 -19.11
N ASN A 236 8.53 -1.94 -18.81
CA ASN A 236 8.73 -3.33 -19.20
C ASN A 236 8.07 -4.24 -18.16
N LEU A 237 6.94 -4.85 -18.51
CA LEU A 237 6.13 -5.66 -17.61
C LEU A 237 6.89 -6.88 -17.07
N GLN A 238 7.79 -7.48 -17.85
CA GLN A 238 8.60 -8.63 -17.43
C GLN A 238 9.65 -8.29 -16.36
N GLU A 239 10.05 -7.02 -16.27
CA GLU A 239 10.95 -6.55 -15.22
C GLU A 239 10.22 -6.12 -13.94
N SER A 240 8.90 -6.16 -13.95
CA SER A 240 8.09 -5.88 -12.77
C SER A 240 8.26 -7.01 -11.74
N SER A 241 8.18 -6.67 -10.47
CA SER A 241 8.15 -7.67 -9.40
C SER A 241 6.71 -8.00 -9.01
N LEU A 242 6.47 -9.23 -8.60
CA LEU A 242 5.19 -9.60 -8.02
C LEU A 242 4.92 -8.81 -6.73
N PRO A 243 3.66 -8.47 -6.43
CA PRO A 243 3.28 -7.93 -5.13
C PRO A 243 3.78 -8.83 -3.99
N LEU A 244 4.33 -8.21 -2.93
CA LEU A 244 4.90 -8.95 -1.80
C LEU A 244 3.89 -9.92 -1.16
N THR A 245 2.63 -9.49 -1.06
CA THR A 245 1.52 -10.34 -0.62
C THR A 245 1.40 -11.61 -1.45
N LEU A 246 1.38 -11.46 -2.77
CA LEU A 246 1.19 -12.57 -3.68
C LEU A 246 2.37 -13.53 -3.64
N THR A 247 3.59 -13.01 -3.68
CA THR A 247 4.81 -13.83 -3.58
C THR A 247 4.81 -14.69 -2.32
N ARG A 248 4.50 -14.07 -1.17
CA ARG A 248 4.41 -14.80 0.10
C ARG A 248 3.27 -15.81 0.07
N TYR A 249 2.08 -15.41 -0.38
CA TYR A 249 0.89 -16.26 -0.34
C TYR A 249 1.05 -17.52 -1.18
N LEU A 250 1.62 -17.39 -2.39
CA LEU A 250 1.92 -18.53 -3.25
C LEU A 250 2.99 -19.48 -2.66
N SER A 251 3.95 -18.95 -1.88
CA SER A 251 4.92 -19.77 -1.18
C SER A 251 4.30 -20.53 0.01
N GLU A 252 3.29 -19.97 0.64
CA GLU A 252 2.58 -20.57 1.78
C GLU A 252 1.55 -21.61 1.34
N TYR A 253 0.95 -21.41 0.14
CA TYR A 253 -0.04 -22.30 -0.45
C TYR A 253 0.43 -22.84 -1.81
N PRO A 254 1.42 -23.76 -1.82
CA PRO A 254 2.04 -24.26 -3.07
C PRO A 254 1.11 -25.08 -3.95
N ASN A 255 -0.05 -25.49 -3.42
CA ASN A 255 -1.07 -26.24 -4.17
C ASN A 255 -1.92 -25.37 -5.11
N ILE A 256 -1.80 -24.05 -5.02
CA ILE A 256 -2.49 -23.13 -5.94
C ILE A 256 -1.99 -23.38 -7.36
N LYS A 257 -2.91 -23.54 -8.31
CA LYS A 257 -2.66 -23.74 -9.73
C LYS A 257 -3.36 -22.69 -10.59
N GLN A 258 -4.48 -22.17 -10.11
CA GLN A 258 -5.32 -21.21 -10.82
C GLN A 258 -5.35 -19.88 -10.09
N ILE A 259 -5.18 -18.79 -10.83
CA ILE A 259 -5.21 -17.43 -10.28
C ILE A 259 -6.20 -16.60 -11.10
N THR A 260 -7.24 -16.10 -10.45
CA THR A 260 -8.21 -15.20 -11.07
C THR A 260 -7.98 -13.76 -10.58
N LEU A 261 -7.67 -12.88 -11.51
CA LEU A 261 -7.45 -11.47 -11.26
C LEU A 261 -8.79 -10.74 -11.31
N ARG A 262 -9.25 -10.26 -10.15
CA ARG A 262 -10.52 -9.53 -9.96
C ARG A 262 -10.24 -8.09 -9.57
N LEU A 263 -9.39 -7.44 -10.36
CA LEU A 263 -8.92 -6.07 -10.12
C LEU A 263 -9.94 -5.05 -10.61
N ASP A 264 -9.74 -3.79 -10.26
CA ASP A 264 -10.61 -2.69 -10.64
C ASP A 264 -10.70 -2.52 -12.17
N ASN A 265 -11.85 -2.11 -12.63
CA ASN A 265 -12.14 -1.87 -14.04
C ASN A 265 -11.72 -0.46 -14.45
N ASP A 266 -10.48 -0.08 -14.11
CA ASP A 266 -9.87 1.19 -14.49
C ASP A 266 -8.49 0.97 -15.16
N LYS A 267 -7.85 2.07 -15.59
CA LYS A 267 -6.56 2.00 -16.28
C LYS A 267 -5.48 1.35 -15.43
N ALA A 268 -5.47 1.61 -14.13
CA ALA A 268 -4.45 1.10 -13.21
C ALA A 268 -4.63 -0.41 -12.96
N GLY A 269 -5.87 -0.86 -12.69
CA GLY A 269 -6.21 -2.27 -12.54
C GLY A 269 -5.96 -3.07 -13.82
N GLY A 270 -6.32 -2.53 -14.99
CA GLY A 270 -6.05 -3.16 -16.29
C GLY A 270 -4.55 -3.29 -16.59
N TYR A 271 -3.75 -2.27 -16.24
CA TYR A 271 -2.29 -2.33 -16.43
C TYR A 271 -1.64 -3.34 -15.47
N MET A 272 -2.10 -3.37 -14.22
CA MET A 272 -1.65 -4.36 -13.23
C MET A 272 -2.03 -5.78 -13.65
N ALA A 273 -3.24 -6.00 -14.17
CA ALA A 273 -3.66 -7.31 -14.64
C ALA A 273 -2.74 -7.83 -15.76
N LYS A 274 -2.40 -6.98 -16.75
CA LYS A 274 -1.46 -7.33 -17.81
C LYS A 274 -0.08 -7.74 -17.26
N ALA A 275 0.44 -7.00 -16.28
CA ALA A 275 1.71 -7.31 -15.66
C ALA A 275 1.68 -8.64 -14.89
N LEU A 276 0.62 -8.90 -14.13
CA LEU A 276 0.46 -10.15 -13.40
C LEU A 276 0.29 -11.35 -14.33
N VAL A 277 -0.45 -11.20 -15.43
CA VAL A 277 -0.52 -12.26 -16.47
C VAL A 277 0.86 -12.56 -17.01
N ALA A 278 1.64 -11.55 -17.42
CA ALA A 278 2.99 -11.73 -17.96
C ALA A 278 3.96 -12.42 -16.99
N LEU A 279 3.79 -12.19 -15.67
CA LEU A 279 4.69 -12.73 -14.64
C LEU A 279 4.29 -14.11 -14.12
N LEU A 280 3.04 -14.51 -14.29
CA LEU A 280 2.48 -15.71 -13.66
C LEU A 280 2.12 -16.83 -14.62
N SER A 281 1.85 -16.53 -15.91
CA SER A 281 1.30 -17.51 -16.87
C SER A 281 2.24 -18.68 -17.17
N ASP A 282 3.53 -18.56 -16.90
CA ASP A 282 4.47 -19.69 -17.05
C ASP A 282 4.29 -20.79 -16.00
N LYS A 283 3.67 -20.45 -14.85
CA LYS A 283 3.55 -21.35 -13.69
C LYS A 283 2.11 -21.63 -13.27
N TYR A 284 1.18 -20.75 -13.62
CA TYR A 284 -0.20 -20.77 -13.16
C TYR A 284 -1.15 -20.55 -14.32
N GLU A 285 -2.33 -21.15 -14.24
CA GLU A 285 -3.45 -20.79 -15.10
C GLU A 285 -4.03 -19.45 -14.62
N VAL A 286 -3.84 -18.39 -15.42
CA VAL A 286 -4.23 -17.03 -15.04
C VAL A 286 -5.41 -16.58 -15.85
N SER A 287 -6.50 -16.17 -15.19
CA SER A 287 -7.67 -15.56 -15.81
C SER A 287 -7.89 -14.13 -15.32
N VAL A 288 -8.37 -13.24 -16.19
CA VAL A 288 -8.69 -11.85 -15.86
C VAL A 288 -10.19 -11.68 -15.87
N GLN A 289 -10.77 -11.40 -14.72
CA GLN A 289 -12.21 -11.27 -14.53
C GLN A 289 -12.50 -10.02 -13.69
N PRO A 290 -12.44 -8.82 -14.29
CA PRO A 290 -12.84 -7.59 -13.62
C PRO A 290 -14.36 -7.62 -13.34
N PRO A 291 -14.90 -6.70 -12.53
CA PRO A 291 -16.34 -6.62 -12.32
C PRO A 291 -17.07 -6.41 -13.66
N PRO A 292 -18.21 -7.10 -13.91
CA PRO A 292 -18.95 -6.98 -15.17
C PRO A 292 -19.47 -5.56 -15.47
N CYS A 293 -19.68 -4.77 -14.44
CA CYS A 293 -20.03 -3.33 -14.54
C CYS A 293 -19.59 -2.60 -13.27
N GLY A 294 -19.52 -1.27 -13.35
CA GLY A 294 -18.97 -0.43 -12.28
C GLY A 294 -17.44 -0.36 -12.31
N LYS A 295 -16.87 0.37 -11.38
CA LYS A 295 -15.43 0.52 -11.24
C LYS A 295 -14.80 -0.70 -10.57
N ASP A 296 -15.41 -1.18 -9.50
CA ASP A 296 -14.91 -2.24 -8.64
C ASP A 296 -16.01 -3.25 -8.27
N TYR A 297 -15.65 -4.32 -7.57
CA TYR A 297 -16.63 -5.35 -7.17
C TYR A 297 -17.65 -4.83 -6.16
N ASN A 298 -17.35 -3.77 -5.40
CA ASN A 298 -18.33 -3.16 -4.52
C ASN A 298 -19.36 -2.33 -5.30
N ASP A 299 -18.96 -1.59 -6.32
CA ASP A 299 -19.88 -0.92 -7.23
C ASP A 299 -20.84 -1.93 -7.87
N TYR A 300 -20.27 -3.04 -8.38
CA TYR A 300 -21.08 -4.10 -9.00
C TYR A 300 -22.09 -4.71 -8.01
N LEU A 301 -21.68 -5.00 -6.78
CA LEU A 301 -22.57 -5.48 -5.72
C LEU A 301 -23.69 -4.46 -5.43
N CYS A 302 -23.33 -3.19 -5.24
CA CYS A 302 -24.30 -2.13 -4.98
C CYS A 302 -25.33 -2.01 -6.10
N MET A 303 -24.90 -2.05 -7.38
CA MET A 303 -25.79 -2.05 -8.54
C MET A 303 -26.77 -3.23 -8.51
N LYS A 304 -26.29 -4.44 -8.20
CA LYS A 304 -27.12 -5.64 -8.09
C LYS A 304 -28.16 -5.57 -6.97
N LEU A 305 -27.87 -4.79 -5.93
CA LEU A 305 -28.75 -4.63 -4.75
C LEU A 305 -29.62 -3.36 -4.83
N GLY A 306 -29.50 -2.55 -5.88
CA GLY A 306 -30.19 -1.25 -5.97
C GLY A 306 -29.72 -0.23 -4.92
N ILE A 307 -28.51 -0.40 -4.39
CA ILE A 307 -27.89 0.56 -3.45
C ILE A 307 -27.27 1.68 -4.25
N PRO A 308 -27.60 2.96 -3.97
CA PRO A 308 -27.01 4.10 -4.65
C PRO A 308 -25.48 4.14 -4.49
N ILE A 309 -24.76 4.22 -5.61
CA ILE A 309 -23.31 4.42 -5.60
C ILE A 309 -23.07 5.92 -5.46
N THR A 310 -22.63 6.34 -4.29
CA THR A 310 -22.14 7.70 -4.10
C THR A 310 -20.74 7.80 -4.69
N TYR A 311 -20.64 8.22 -5.96
CA TYR A 311 -19.36 8.60 -6.53
C TYR A 311 -18.80 9.78 -5.73
N ARG A 312 -17.82 9.54 -4.90
CA ARG A 312 -17.00 10.60 -4.34
C ARG A 312 -16.25 11.22 -5.51
N LYS A 313 -16.60 12.44 -5.91
CA LYS A 313 -15.83 13.22 -6.86
C LYS A 313 -14.38 13.22 -6.37
N SER A 314 -13.49 12.51 -7.06
CA SER A 314 -12.07 12.65 -6.83
C SER A 314 -11.73 14.10 -7.19
N LYS A 315 -11.11 14.85 -6.30
CA LYS A 315 -10.58 16.21 -6.54
C LYS A 315 -9.53 16.28 -7.66
N ALA A 316 -9.41 15.24 -8.48
CA ALA A 316 -8.41 15.08 -9.55
C ALA A 316 -8.93 15.52 -10.94
N GLN A 317 -10.13 16.10 -11.06
CA GLN A 317 -10.66 16.60 -12.36
C GLN A 317 -10.88 18.11 -12.44
N GLU A 318 -10.39 18.86 -11.44
CA GLU A 318 -10.34 20.33 -11.56
C GLU A 318 -8.90 20.82 -11.28
N ARG A 319 -8.00 20.59 -12.25
CA ARG A 319 -6.83 21.47 -12.50
C ARG A 319 -6.22 21.16 -13.86
#